data_13ff03431d43bd38c6ad608d93f08187
#
_entry.id   13ff03431d43bd38c6ad608d93f08187
#
_cell.length_a   1.000
_cell.length_b   1.000
_cell.length_c   1.000
_cell.angle_alpha   90.00
_cell.angle_beta   90.00
_cell.angle_gamma   90.00
#
_symmetry.space_group_name_H-M   'P 1'
#
loop_
_entity.id
_entity.type
_entity.pdbx_description
1 polymer ?
#
loop_
_entity_poly.entity_id
_entity_poly.type
_entity_poly.pdbx_seq_one_letter_code
_entity_poly.pdbx_strand_id
1 'polypeptide(L)'
;VWDRGAREYIEYGMGLRAVTLGHAYEPVVEAAIRQMRLGTNFNRPSPIEVECAEALLGVVTRADMVKFAKDGSTAVSAAVKLARAHTGRVKVAICADHPFFSYNDWFMVTTGIPGGIPAGTEADTLTFRYNDLAGVERLFAEHPGEISCVILEPARTDEPSETFLQRLKALTHH
;
A
#
# COMPACT_ATOMS: atom_id res chain seq x y z
N VAL A 1 14.47 -11.84 -19.30
CA VAL A 1 14.24 -10.66 -20.14
C VAL A 1 15.33 -10.55 -21.18
N TRP A 2 15.09 -9.81 -22.27
CA TRP A 2 16.05 -9.63 -23.36
C TRP A 2 16.25 -8.15 -23.64
N ASP A 3 17.47 -7.77 -24.00
CA ASP A 3 17.77 -6.42 -24.49
C ASP A 3 17.41 -6.27 -25.99
N ARG A 4 17.63 -5.08 -26.55
CA ARG A 4 17.38 -4.79 -27.97
C ARG A 4 18.26 -5.61 -28.94
N GLY A 5 19.36 -6.16 -28.44
CA GLY A 5 20.26 -7.05 -29.16
C GLY A 5 19.90 -8.53 -29.02
N ALA A 6 18.74 -8.85 -28.44
CA ALA A 6 18.28 -10.22 -28.16
C ALA A 6 19.20 -10.99 -27.16
N ARG A 7 20.01 -10.29 -26.36
CA ARG A 7 20.78 -10.93 -25.30
C ARG A 7 19.87 -11.19 -24.10
N GLU A 8 19.92 -12.41 -23.59
CA GLU A 8 19.13 -12.83 -22.43
C GLU A 8 19.78 -12.42 -21.11
N TYR A 9 18.94 -12.00 -20.16
CA TYR A 9 19.32 -11.65 -18.78
C TYR A 9 18.35 -12.28 -17.78
N ILE A 10 18.88 -12.71 -16.63
CA ILE A 10 18.07 -13.04 -15.47
C ILE A 10 17.71 -11.73 -14.78
N GLU A 11 16.41 -11.49 -14.62
CA GLU A 11 15.89 -10.26 -14.00
C GLU A 11 15.37 -10.58 -12.58
N TYR A 12 16.09 -10.08 -11.56
CA TYR A 12 15.75 -10.30 -10.16
C TYR A 12 14.82 -9.22 -9.56
N GLY A 13 14.65 -8.09 -10.23
CA GLY A 13 13.80 -7.01 -9.78
C GLY A 13 12.31 -7.34 -9.84
N MET A 14 11.94 -8.26 -10.72
CA MET A 14 10.57 -8.78 -10.88
C MET A 14 9.50 -7.68 -10.88
N GLY A 15 9.78 -6.55 -11.56
CA GLY A 15 8.87 -5.40 -11.55
C GLY A 15 8.59 -4.89 -10.14
N LEU A 16 9.61 -4.72 -9.31
CA LEU A 16 9.50 -4.40 -7.87
C LEU A 16 8.62 -5.42 -7.10
N ARG A 17 8.83 -6.70 -7.38
CA ARG A 17 8.12 -7.87 -6.81
C ARG A 17 6.68 -8.07 -7.31
N ALA A 18 6.19 -7.26 -8.23
CA ALA A 18 4.84 -7.40 -8.78
C ALA A 18 4.72 -8.59 -9.74
N VAL A 19 5.83 -9.05 -10.33
CA VAL A 19 5.88 -10.10 -11.36
C VAL A 19 6.58 -11.35 -10.83
N THR A 20 6.16 -11.84 -9.67
CA THR A 20 6.79 -12.95 -8.94
C THR A 20 6.81 -14.26 -9.74
N LEU A 21 5.82 -14.49 -10.59
CA LEU A 21 5.75 -15.68 -11.45
C LEU A 21 6.59 -15.58 -12.75
N GLY A 22 7.22 -14.42 -12.97
CA GLY A 22 7.98 -14.11 -14.18
C GLY A 22 7.20 -13.25 -15.18
N HIS A 23 7.94 -12.52 -16.00
CA HIS A 23 7.37 -11.74 -17.08
C HIS A 23 6.70 -12.66 -18.11
N ALA A 24 5.54 -12.26 -18.60
CA ALA A 24 4.76 -13.01 -19.58
C ALA A 24 4.49 -14.49 -19.19
N TYR A 25 4.22 -14.76 -17.90
CA TYR A 25 3.84 -16.09 -17.46
C TYR A 25 2.57 -16.54 -18.19
N GLU A 26 2.70 -17.56 -19.04
CA GLU A 26 1.70 -17.98 -20.01
C GLU A 26 0.28 -18.18 -19.43
N PRO A 27 0.08 -18.87 -18.30
CA PRO A 27 -1.27 -19.06 -17.76
C PRO A 27 -1.97 -17.74 -17.40
N VAL A 28 -1.24 -16.73 -16.94
CA VAL A 28 -1.77 -15.40 -16.60
C VAL A 28 -2.08 -14.62 -17.89
N VAL A 29 -1.18 -14.65 -18.86
CA VAL A 29 -1.38 -13.98 -20.15
C VAL A 29 -2.62 -14.51 -20.86
N GLU A 30 -2.77 -15.83 -20.94
CA GLU A 30 -3.92 -16.47 -21.59
C GLU A 30 -5.24 -16.17 -20.85
N ALA A 31 -5.22 -16.15 -19.53
CA ALA A 31 -6.39 -15.74 -18.73
C ALA A 31 -6.80 -14.28 -19.02
N ALA A 32 -5.82 -13.37 -19.09
CA ALA A 32 -6.06 -11.97 -19.41
C ALA A 32 -6.62 -11.80 -20.85
N ILE A 33 -6.06 -12.54 -21.83
CA ILE A 33 -6.56 -12.51 -23.22
C ILE A 33 -8.02 -12.99 -23.28
N ARG A 34 -8.35 -14.08 -22.61
CA ARG A 34 -9.74 -14.58 -22.57
C ARG A 34 -10.69 -13.53 -22.00
N GLN A 35 -10.30 -12.88 -20.89
CA GLN A 35 -11.13 -11.86 -20.27
C GLN A 35 -11.27 -10.62 -21.15
N MET A 36 -10.19 -10.17 -21.79
CA MET A 36 -10.24 -9.01 -22.70
C MET A 36 -11.20 -9.22 -23.88
N ARG A 37 -11.31 -10.45 -24.39
CA ARG A 37 -12.31 -10.79 -25.45
C ARG A 37 -13.76 -10.69 -24.99
N LEU A 38 -14.02 -10.79 -23.67
CA LEU A 38 -15.34 -10.61 -23.06
C LEU A 38 -15.62 -9.14 -22.71
N GLY A 39 -14.59 -8.30 -22.77
CA GLY A 39 -14.67 -6.87 -22.46
C GLY A 39 -13.94 -6.49 -21.19
N THR A 40 -13.72 -5.19 -21.04
CA THR A 40 -13.04 -4.56 -19.90
C THR A 40 -13.73 -3.28 -19.49
N ASN A 41 -13.42 -2.77 -18.30
CA ASN A 41 -13.84 -1.46 -17.83
C ASN A 41 -15.38 -1.29 -17.73
N PHE A 42 -16.04 -2.26 -17.13
CA PHE A 42 -17.47 -2.21 -16.87
C PHE A 42 -17.81 -1.24 -15.72
N ASN A 43 -19.00 -0.65 -15.76
CA ASN A 43 -19.53 0.17 -14.67
C ASN A 43 -20.20 -0.65 -13.54
N ARG A 44 -20.28 -1.95 -13.70
CA ARG A 44 -20.73 -2.93 -12.72
C ARG A 44 -19.66 -4.01 -12.54
N PRO A 45 -19.58 -4.66 -11.36
CA PRO A 45 -18.67 -5.78 -11.16
C PRO A 45 -18.91 -6.88 -12.20
N SER A 46 -17.83 -7.36 -12.81
CA SER A 46 -17.87 -8.52 -13.69
C SER A 46 -17.70 -9.81 -12.87
N PRO A 47 -18.08 -10.98 -13.40
CA PRO A 47 -17.89 -12.26 -12.69
C PRO A 47 -16.45 -12.49 -12.24
N ILE A 48 -15.48 -12.18 -13.07
CA ILE A 48 -14.05 -12.35 -12.73
C ILE A 48 -13.61 -11.45 -11.56
N GLU A 49 -14.22 -10.27 -11.41
CA GLU A 49 -13.93 -9.38 -10.28
C GLU A 49 -14.45 -9.98 -8.96
N VAL A 50 -15.63 -10.61 -9.01
CA VAL A 50 -16.22 -11.31 -7.86
C VAL A 50 -15.38 -12.54 -7.49
N GLU A 51 -15.01 -13.38 -8.46
CA GLU A 51 -14.15 -14.54 -8.27
C GLU A 51 -12.79 -14.14 -7.66
N CYS A 52 -12.20 -13.06 -8.14
CA CYS A 52 -10.95 -12.53 -7.59
C CYS A 52 -11.13 -12.03 -6.14
N ALA A 53 -12.26 -11.38 -5.83
CA ALA A 53 -12.58 -10.93 -4.48
C ALA A 53 -12.71 -12.13 -3.52
N GLU A 54 -13.43 -13.16 -3.92
CA GLU A 54 -13.60 -14.39 -3.12
C GLU A 54 -12.27 -15.12 -2.90
N ALA A 55 -11.45 -15.23 -3.95
CA ALA A 55 -10.12 -15.84 -3.85
C ALA A 55 -9.20 -15.05 -2.89
N LEU A 56 -9.21 -13.72 -2.97
CA LEU A 56 -8.43 -12.86 -2.08
C LEU A 56 -8.88 -12.98 -0.63
N LEU A 57 -10.19 -12.95 -0.37
CA LEU A 57 -10.75 -13.10 0.99
C LEU A 57 -10.50 -14.49 1.57
N GLY A 58 -10.40 -15.52 0.72
CA GLY A 58 -9.98 -16.86 1.13
C GLY A 58 -8.54 -16.92 1.66
N VAL A 59 -7.67 -16.01 1.22
CA VAL A 59 -6.27 -15.91 1.68
C VAL A 59 -6.15 -14.89 2.82
N VAL A 60 -6.80 -13.73 2.71
CA VAL A 60 -6.78 -12.65 3.70
C VAL A 60 -7.97 -12.83 4.66
N THR A 61 -7.85 -13.80 5.55
CA THR A 61 -8.94 -14.25 6.44
C THR A 61 -9.39 -13.23 7.49
N ARG A 62 -8.75 -12.07 7.60
CA ARG A 62 -9.11 -10.99 8.53
C ARG A 62 -9.85 -9.83 7.86
N ALA A 63 -10.16 -9.96 6.58
CA ALA A 63 -10.91 -8.98 5.83
C ALA A 63 -12.30 -9.56 5.47
N ASP A 64 -13.33 -8.76 5.58
CA ASP A 64 -14.71 -9.14 5.24
C ASP A 64 -15.11 -8.62 3.85
N MET A 65 -14.39 -7.62 3.35
CA MET A 65 -14.66 -6.98 2.06
C MET A 65 -13.36 -6.59 1.37
N VAL A 66 -13.44 -6.49 0.05
CA VAL A 66 -12.33 -6.00 -0.78
C VAL A 66 -12.85 -5.00 -1.80
N LYS A 67 -12.04 -3.98 -2.08
CA LYS A 67 -12.24 -3.05 -3.17
C LYS A 67 -10.96 -2.97 -3.99
N PHE A 68 -11.05 -3.28 -5.26
CA PHE A 68 -9.94 -3.19 -6.18
C PHE A 68 -9.69 -1.77 -6.65
N ALA A 69 -8.44 -1.44 -6.90
CA ALA A 69 -7.98 -0.20 -7.49
C ALA A 69 -7.03 -0.50 -8.66
N LYS A 70 -6.73 0.49 -9.49
CA LYS A 70 -5.89 0.28 -10.67
C LYS A 70 -4.41 0.12 -10.35
N ASP A 71 -3.96 0.69 -9.24
CA ASP A 71 -2.56 0.70 -8.83
C ASP A 71 -2.42 0.84 -7.31
N GLY A 72 -1.19 0.61 -6.80
CA GLY A 72 -0.89 0.69 -5.38
C GLY A 72 -1.09 2.10 -4.79
N SER A 73 -0.70 3.16 -5.51
CA SER A 73 -0.89 4.54 -5.05
C SER A 73 -2.37 4.87 -4.84
N THR A 74 -3.23 4.44 -5.75
CA THR A 74 -4.68 4.60 -5.63
C THR A 74 -5.24 3.81 -4.46
N ALA A 75 -4.82 2.55 -4.29
CA ALA A 75 -5.28 1.70 -3.19
C ALA A 75 -4.89 2.27 -1.82
N VAL A 76 -3.62 2.66 -1.66
CA VAL A 76 -3.11 3.23 -0.40
C VAL A 76 -3.78 4.57 -0.09
N SER A 77 -3.98 5.44 -1.09
CA SER A 77 -4.68 6.72 -0.90
C SER A 77 -6.16 6.53 -0.56
N ALA A 78 -6.80 5.51 -1.13
CA ALA A 78 -8.17 5.15 -0.75
C ALA A 78 -8.23 4.66 0.72
N ALA A 79 -7.25 3.86 1.16
CA ALA A 79 -7.15 3.41 2.55
C ALA A 79 -6.98 4.59 3.53
N VAL A 80 -6.09 5.55 3.21
CA VAL A 80 -5.92 6.77 4.02
C VAL A 80 -7.20 7.60 4.07
N LYS A 81 -7.89 7.78 2.93
CA LYS A 81 -9.19 8.49 2.89
C LYS A 81 -10.24 7.79 3.74
N LEU A 82 -10.29 6.46 3.67
CA LEU A 82 -11.22 5.65 4.48
C LEU A 82 -10.94 5.80 5.97
N ALA A 83 -9.67 5.74 6.38
CA ALA A 83 -9.27 5.93 7.76
C ALA A 83 -9.65 7.33 8.28
N ARG A 84 -9.40 8.37 7.49
CA ARG A 84 -9.81 9.74 7.81
C ARG A 84 -11.33 9.87 7.95
N ALA A 85 -12.08 9.30 7.02
CA ALA A 85 -13.55 9.32 7.06
C ALA A 85 -14.13 8.57 8.28
N HIS A 86 -13.53 7.43 8.63
CA HIS A 86 -13.96 6.61 9.74
C HIS A 86 -13.66 7.25 11.11
N THR A 87 -12.49 7.85 11.25
CA THR A 87 -12.03 8.42 12.53
C THR A 87 -12.41 9.89 12.73
N GLY A 88 -12.72 10.61 11.65
CA GLY A 88 -12.85 12.07 11.67
C GLY A 88 -11.52 12.82 11.87
N ARG A 89 -10.39 12.11 11.89
CA ARG A 89 -9.05 12.64 12.13
C ARG A 89 -8.32 12.90 10.82
N VAL A 90 -7.30 13.78 10.81
CA VAL A 90 -6.65 14.24 9.58
C VAL A 90 -5.25 13.68 9.40
N LYS A 91 -4.46 13.61 10.49
CA LYS A 91 -3.04 13.26 10.41
C LYS A 91 -2.81 11.79 10.05
N VAL A 92 -1.73 11.55 9.31
CA VAL A 92 -1.26 10.20 8.91
C VAL A 92 0.16 10.02 9.45
N ALA A 93 0.40 8.94 10.18
CA ALA A 93 1.75 8.58 10.62
C ALA A 93 2.36 7.54 9.65
N ILE A 94 3.52 7.87 9.06
CA ILE A 94 4.18 7.08 8.03
C ILE A 94 5.55 6.61 8.54
N CYS A 95 5.90 5.36 8.27
CA CYS A 95 7.26 4.89 8.52
C CYS A 95 8.23 5.52 7.51
N ALA A 96 9.17 6.33 8.00
CA ALA A 96 10.14 7.07 7.17
C ALA A 96 11.18 6.16 6.48
N ASP A 97 11.37 4.95 6.98
CA ASP A 97 12.34 3.99 6.45
C ASP A 97 11.78 3.16 5.30
N HIS A 98 10.55 3.41 4.90
CA HIS A 98 9.83 2.59 3.90
C HIS A 98 9.94 3.16 2.47
N PRO A 99 9.77 2.28 1.46
CA PRO A 99 9.82 2.69 0.07
C PRO A 99 8.59 3.54 -0.30
N PHE A 100 8.53 3.90 -1.57
CA PHE A 100 7.45 4.67 -2.15
C PHE A 100 6.08 3.98 -1.97
N PHE A 101 5.14 4.66 -1.29
CA PHE A 101 3.76 4.20 -1.12
C PHE A 101 2.78 4.83 -2.09
N SER A 102 2.96 6.11 -2.43
CA SER A 102 2.00 6.86 -3.23
C SER A 102 2.65 8.10 -3.85
N TYR A 103 2.16 8.50 -5.02
CA TYR A 103 2.50 9.81 -5.62
C TYR A 103 1.58 10.94 -5.11
N ASN A 104 0.64 10.66 -4.23
CA ASN A 104 -0.22 11.69 -3.66
C ASN A 104 0.49 12.53 -2.59
N ASP A 105 0.05 13.75 -2.41
CA ASP A 105 0.68 14.78 -1.59
C ASP A 105 1.00 14.31 -0.16
N TRP A 106 0.06 13.60 0.47
CA TRP A 106 0.21 13.08 1.83
C TRP A 106 1.44 12.18 2.02
N PHE A 107 1.92 11.56 0.96
CA PHE A 107 3.15 10.76 0.99
C PHE A 107 4.34 11.55 0.43
N MET A 108 4.14 12.23 -0.71
CA MET A 108 5.23 12.95 -1.41
C MET A 108 5.90 14.01 -0.53
N VAL A 109 5.17 14.60 0.42
CA VAL A 109 5.73 15.59 1.38
C VAL A 109 6.83 14.97 2.26
N THR A 110 6.89 13.66 2.43
CA THR A 110 7.93 12.95 3.19
C THR A 110 9.16 12.61 2.35
N THR A 111 9.11 12.87 1.05
CA THR A 111 10.21 12.60 0.11
C THR A 111 11.07 13.85 -0.09
N GLY A 112 12.22 13.68 -0.74
CA GLY A 112 13.06 14.81 -1.14
C GLY A 112 12.52 15.61 -2.34
N ILE A 113 11.29 15.41 -2.78
CA ILE A 113 10.69 16.03 -3.97
C ILE A 113 9.37 16.74 -3.59
N PRO A 114 9.41 17.87 -2.87
CA PRO A 114 8.21 18.56 -2.38
C PRO A 114 7.55 19.48 -3.42
N GLY A 115 8.05 19.56 -4.64
CA GLY A 115 7.51 20.47 -5.66
C GLY A 115 6.04 20.18 -6.00
N GLY A 116 5.18 21.21 -5.99
CA GLY A 116 3.77 21.09 -6.33
C GLY A 116 2.86 20.63 -5.19
N ILE A 117 3.38 20.39 -4.00
CA ILE A 117 2.60 19.99 -2.83
C ILE A 117 1.94 21.22 -2.20
N PRO A 118 0.62 21.18 -1.89
CA PRO A 118 -0.06 22.30 -1.25
C PRO A 118 0.53 22.64 0.13
N ALA A 119 0.59 23.92 0.45
CA ALA A 119 0.98 24.36 1.78
C ALA A 119 0.05 23.76 2.85
N GLY A 120 0.64 23.27 3.94
CA GLY A 120 -0.11 22.63 5.04
C GLY A 120 -0.15 21.10 4.98
N THR A 121 0.10 20.48 3.83
CA THR A 121 0.16 19.00 3.74
C THR A 121 1.21 18.41 4.69
N GLU A 122 2.34 19.10 4.88
CA GLU A 122 3.40 18.70 5.80
C GLU A 122 2.91 18.59 7.26
N ALA A 123 2.05 19.50 7.70
CA ALA A 123 1.51 19.51 9.05
C ALA A 123 0.60 18.30 9.36
N ASP A 124 0.05 17.68 8.31
CA ASP A 124 -0.85 16.53 8.42
C ASP A 124 -0.14 15.18 8.26
N THR A 125 1.19 15.21 8.04
CA THR A 125 1.97 13.99 7.80
C THR A 125 3.09 13.88 8.84
N LEU A 126 2.97 12.85 9.68
CA LEU A 126 3.93 12.55 10.74
C LEU A 126 4.81 11.38 10.31
N THR A 127 6.06 11.36 10.77
CA THR A 127 6.98 10.27 10.44
C THR A 127 7.51 9.59 11.71
N PHE A 128 7.75 8.28 11.63
CA PHE A 128 8.40 7.49 12.68
C PHE A 128 9.41 6.52 12.06
N ARG A 129 10.30 5.94 12.87
CA ARG A 129 11.26 4.93 12.43
C ARG A 129 10.71 3.51 12.64
N TYR A 130 11.10 2.61 11.74
CA TYR A 130 10.75 1.20 11.88
C TYR A 130 11.34 0.62 13.17
N ASN A 131 10.60 -0.20 13.87
CA ASN A 131 10.94 -0.75 15.19
C ASN A 131 11.11 0.29 16.33
N ASP A 132 10.83 1.57 16.11
CA ASP A 132 10.82 2.61 17.17
C ASP A 132 9.42 2.79 17.75
N LEU A 133 9.00 1.85 18.58
CA LEU A 133 7.70 1.94 19.25
C LEU A 133 7.60 3.18 20.15
N ALA A 134 8.68 3.54 20.85
CA ALA A 134 8.68 4.73 21.71
C ALA A 134 8.50 6.02 20.90
N GLY A 135 9.02 6.07 19.67
CA GLY A 135 8.76 7.17 18.74
C GLY A 135 7.30 7.27 18.35
N VAL A 136 6.66 6.14 18.05
CA VAL A 136 5.23 6.11 17.74
C VAL A 136 4.39 6.51 18.95
N GLU A 137 4.68 6.01 20.15
CA GLU A 137 3.99 6.39 21.40
C GLU A 137 4.08 7.90 21.65
N ARG A 138 5.25 8.52 21.40
CA ARG A 138 5.41 9.98 21.47
C ARG A 138 4.50 10.71 20.47
N LEU A 139 4.43 10.26 19.22
CA LEU A 139 3.55 10.88 18.22
C LEU A 139 2.08 10.89 18.68
N PHE A 140 1.61 9.77 19.24
CA PHE A 140 0.24 9.70 19.76
C PHE A 140 0.04 10.59 20.99
N ALA A 141 1.06 10.75 21.84
CA ALA A 141 0.99 11.63 23.00
C ALA A 141 1.03 13.13 22.60
N GLU A 142 1.79 13.48 21.57
CA GLU A 142 1.90 14.85 21.05
C GLU A 142 0.69 15.27 20.19
N HIS A 143 0.00 14.29 19.59
CA HIS A 143 -1.15 14.50 18.70
C HIS A 143 -2.40 13.72 19.15
N PRO A 144 -2.92 13.97 20.37
CA PRO A 144 -4.03 13.20 20.93
C PRO A 144 -5.31 13.40 20.10
N GLY A 145 -5.86 12.31 19.57
CA GLY A 145 -7.09 12.35 18.78
C GLY A 145 -6.94 12.93 17.36
N GLU A 146 -5.72 13.18 16.87
CA GLU A 146 -5.51 13.77 15.55
C GLU A 146 -5.07 12.74 14.49
N ILE A 147 -4.45 11.63 14.89
CA ILE A 147 -3.90 10.61 13.98
C ILE A 147 -5.02 9.68 13.49
N SER A 148 -5.25 9.66 12.18
CA SER A 148 -6.26 8.83 11.53
C SER A 148 -5.81 7.40 11.31
N CYS A 149 -4.55 7.22 10.95
CA CYS A 149 -3.94 5.90 10.70
C CYS A 149 -2.43 5.93 10.79
N VAL A 150 -1.88 4.74 10.96
CA VAL A 150 -0.45 4.45 10.81
C VAL A 150 -0.27 3.59 9.57
N ILE A 151 0.70 3.92 8.72
CA ILE A 151 0.99 3.17 7.50
C ILE A 151 2.45 2.74 7.47
N LEU A 152 2.68 1.44 7.18
CA LEU A 152 3.99 0.83 7.10
C LEU A 152 3.93 -0.48 6.29
N GLU A 153 5.07 -0.93 5.78
CA GLU A 153 5.26 -2.33 5.39
C GLU A 153 5.53 -3.17 6.65
N PRO A 154 4.78 -4.25 6.88
CA PRO A 154 4.94 -5.05 8.11
C PRO A 154 6.25 -5.83 8.18
N ALA A 155 6.85 -6.18 7.05
CA ALA A 155 8.14 -6.85 6.94
C ALA A 155 8.90 -6.36 5.71
N ARG A 156 10.20 -6.12 5.89
CA ARG A 156 11.13 -5.66 4.84
C ARG A 156 12.43 -6.46 4.90
N THR A 157 13.54 -5.77 4.57
CA THR A 157 14.91 -6.25 4.81
C THR A 157 15.15 -6.45 6.30
N ASP A 158 14.62 -5.54 7.12
CA ASP A 158 14.66 -5.63 8.57
C ASP A 158 13.39 -6.32 9.08
N GLU A 159 13.56 -7.34 9.90
CA GLU A 159 12.45 -8.02 10.56
C GLU A 159 11.84 -7.14 11.67
N PRO A 160 10.53 -7.24 11.90
CA PRO A 160 9.92 -6.55 13.02
C PRO A 160 10.43 -7.18 14.33
N SER A 161 10.75 -6.36 15.33
CA SER A 161 10.99 -6.87 16.68
C SER A 161 9.76 -7.62 17.19
N GLU A 162 9.96 -8.63 18.06
CA GLU A 162 8.91 -9.60 18.44
C GLU A 162 7.56 -8.99 18.83
N THR A 163 7.56 -7.80 19.43
CA THR A 163 6.34 -7.16 19.93
C THR A 163 5.94 -5.90 19.15
N PHE A 164 6.77 -5.40 18.23
CA PHE A 164 6.53 -4.11 17.57
C PHE A 164 5.16 -4.01 16.90
N LEU A 165 4.85 -4.91 15.98
CA LEU A 165 3.58 -4.89 15.24
C LEU A 165 2.36 -5.12 16.16
N GLN A 166 2.52 -5.98 17.18
CA GLN A 166 1.44 -6.24 18.14
C GLN A 166 1.14 -5.01 19.00
N ARG A 167 2.17 -4.35 19.53
CA ARG A 167 2.04 -3.14 20.34
C ARG A 167 1.57 -1.95 19.50
N LEU A 168 2.09 -1.81 18.28
CA LEU A 168 1.63 -0.81 17.33
C LEU A 168 0.13 -0.96 17.05
N LYS A 169 -0.33 -2.19 16.81
CA LYS A 169 -1.75 -2.48 16.64
C LYS A 169 -2.56 -2.12 17.88
N ALA A 170 -2.10 -2.49 19.07
CA ALA A 170 -2.79 -2.15 20.31
C ALA A 170 -2.92 -0.62 20.48
N LEU A 171 -1.86 0.13 20.20
CA LEU A 171 -1.84 1.59 20.29
C LEU A 171 -2.83 2.27 19.31
N THR A 172 -3.05 1.70 18.15
CA THR A 172 -3.93 2.27 17.12
C THR A 172 -5.41 1.93 17.31
N HIS A 173 -5.75 1.02 18.21
CA HIS A 173 -7.13 0.59 18.48
C HIS A 173 -7.75 1.27 19.73
N HIS A 174 -7.06 2.20 20.36
CA HIS A 174 -7.55 3.06 21.43
C HIS A 174 -7.82 4.49 20.93
#